data_236768acdd5e482597a9cc011ad9ca4c
#
_entry.id   236768acdd5e482597a9cc011ad9ca4c
#
_cell.length_a   1.000
_cell.length_b   1.000
_cell.length_c   1.000
_cell.angle_alpha   90.00
_cell.angle_beta   90.00
_cell.angle_gamma   90.00
#
_symmetry.space_group_name_H-M   'P 1'
#
loop_
_entity.id
_entity.type
_entity.pdbx_description
1 polymer ?
#
loop_
_entity_poly.entity_id
_entity_poly.type
_entity_poly.pdbx_seq_one_letter_code
_entity_poly.pdbx_strand_id
1 'polypeptide(L)'
;MAYRNGQRLPLDAAGGDSGSGPTLRLSVNPRARRLSVRIDPRVGEAVVIAPTERGLIQAVAFARTKAVWIGERLAVRPRSRPLEPGQVISLRGRPVRLEAVPGAGAARLVEEGTVIRSGGEGEAYARRVENLLKREARQTLVERTDHHLRTLGQRRVQVSIADTRSRWGSCSPHNRTIRYSWRVIMAPPPVIDYLAAHEVAHLVHADHSPA
;
A
#
# COMPACT_ATOMS: atom_id res chain seq x y z
N MET A 1 15.69 32.13 -6.57
CA MET A 1 15.15 31.07 -7.43
C MET A 1 13.69 30.83 -7.06
N ALA A 2 12.80 30.76 -8.04
CA ALA A 2 11.39 30.44 -7.81
C ALA A 2 11.19 28.93 -7.95
N TYR A 3 10.68 28.29 -6.92
CA TYR A 3 10.29 26.87 -6.95
C TYR A 3 8.90 26.71 -7.59
N ARG A 4 8.68 25.56 -8.26
CA ARG A 4 7.42 25.24 -8.94
C ARG A 4 6.81 23.95 -8.43
N ASN A 5 5.48 23.86 -8.53
CA ASN A 5 4.76 22.63 -8.23
C ASN A 5 5.26 21.47 -9.12
N GLY A 6 5.51 20.30 -8.50
CA GLY A 6 6.03 19.11 -9.19
C GLY A 6 7.56 19.08 -9.38
N GLN A 7 8.27 20.15 -9.10
CA GLN A 7 9.73 20.22 -9.20
C GLN A 7 10.39 19.20 -8.25
N ARG A 8 11.47 18.57 -8.73
CA ARG A 8 12.32 17.67 -7.93
C ARG A 8 13.67 18.32 -7.67
N LEU A 9 14.16 18.17 -6.46
CA LEU A 9 15.42 18.71 -5.99
C LEU A 9 16.17 17.61 -5.22
N PRO A 10 17.50 17.59 -5.25
CA PRO A 10 18.26 16.83 -4.29
C PRO A 10 18.06 17.42 -2.88
N LEU A 11 17.88 16.56 -1.89
CA LEU A 11 17.83 16.97 -0.50
C LEU A 11 19.25 16.85 0.09
N ASP A 12 20.04 17.89 -0.07
CA ASP A 12 21.36 17.94 0.53
C ASP A 12 21.21 18.15 2.04
N ALA A 13 21.85 17.29 2.84
CA ALA A 13 22.05 17.58 4.24
C ALA A 13 22.91 18.86 4.31
N ALA A 14 22.56 19.79 5.17
CA ALA A 14 23.25 21.04 5.30
C ALA A 14 24.79 20.82 5.42
N GLY A 15 25.56 21.12 4.35
CA GLY A 15 27.01 21.09 4.33
C GLY A 15 27.71 19.98 3.54
N GLY A 16 27.01 19.16 2.76
CA GLY A 16 27.62 18.11 1.93
C GLY A 16 27.50 18.39 0.44
N ASP A 17 28.62 18.59 -0.22
CA ASP A 17 28.79 18.72 -1.67
C ASP A 17 28.83 17.30 -2.26
N SER A 18 27.67 16.75 -2.62
CA SER A 18 27.57 15.61 -3.55
C SER A 18 26.11 15.29 -3.84
N GLY A 19 25.70 15.36 -5.09
CA GLY A 19 24.36 15.13 -5.63
C GLY A 19 23.79 13.71 -5.50
N SER A 20 24.08 13.00 -4.39
CA SER A 20 23.62 11.65 -4.06
C SER A 20 22.57 11.61 -2.95
N GLY A 21 22.07 12.76 -2.49
CA GLY A 21 21.03 12.86 -1.48
C GLY A 21 19.66 12.37 -1.97
N PRO A 22 18.73 12.04 -1.05
CA PRO A 22 17.38 11.64 -1.42
C PRO A 22 16.67 12.76 -2.19
N THR A 23 15.84 12.38 -3.15
CA THR A 23 15.07 13.32 -3.97
C THR A 23 13.87 13.87 -3.18
N LEU A 24 13.73 15.19 -3.19
CA LEU A 24 12.61 15.94 -2.65
C LEU A 24 11.70 16.41 -3.81
N ARG A 25 10.44 16.01 -3.81
CA ARG A 25 9.43 16.53 -4.74
C ARG A 25 8.62 17.63 -4.08
N LEU A 26 8.47 18.74 -4.76
CA LEU A 26 7.66 19.88 -4.31
C LEU A 26 6.20 19.69 -4.73
N SER A 27 5.27 19.96 -3.82
CA SER A 27 3.84 19.85 -4.08
C SER A 27 3.08 21.03 -3.50
N VAL A 28 2.24 21.65 -4.32
CA VAL A 28 1.30 22.67 -3.86
C VAL A 28 -0.07 22.05 -3.64
N ASN A 29 -0.60 22.23 -2.44
CA ASN A 29 -1.97 21.83 -2.12
C ASN A 29 -2.69 23.01 -1.46
N PRO A 30 -3.60 23.71 -2.17
CA PRO A 30 -4.32 24.88 -1.61
C PRO A 30 -5.16 24.57 -0.36
N ARG A 31 -5.49 23.31 -0.12
CA ARG A 31 -6.22 22.88 1.10
C ARG A 31 -5.30 22.63 2.28
N ALA A 32 -3.98 22.65 2.10
CA ALA A 32 -3.04 22.45 3.19
C ALA A 32 -3.03 23.70 4.10
N ARG A 33 -3.21 23.49 5.40
CA ARG A 33 -3.17 24.57 6.41
C ARG A 33 -1.77 24.79 6.98
N ARG A 34 -0.82 23.89 6.68
CA ARG A 34 0.57 23.94 7.22
C ARG A 34 1.52 23.26 6.24
N LEU A 35 2.79 23.60 6.37
CA LEU A 35 3.87 22.87 5.69
C LEU A 35 3.95 21.45 6.24
N SER A 36 4.16 20.48 5.36
CA SER A 36 4.33 19.08 5.76
C SER A 36 5.30 18.34 4.83
N VAL A 37 5.99 17.35 5.39
CA VAL A 37 6.81 16.41 4.63
C VAL A 37 6.23 15.01 4.80
N ARG A 38 6.12 14.29 3.71
CA ARG A 38 5.75 12.87 3.71
C ARG A 38 6.65 12.07 2.78
N ILE A 39 6.80 10.80 3.04
CA ILE A 39 7.44 9.87 2.11
C ILE A 39 6.38 9.34 1.15
N ASP A 40 6.63 9.46 -0.16
CA ASP A 40 5.81 8.81 -1.17
C ASP A 40 6.24 7.34 -1.28
N PRO A 41 5.40 6.39 -0.83
CA PRO A 41 5.79 4.99 -0.81
C PRO A 41 5.83 4.36 -2.21
N ARG A 42 5.30 5.01 -3.23
CA ARG A 42 5.28 4.49 -4.61
C ARG A 42 6.62 4.69 -5.29
N VAL A 43 7.14 5.90 -5.19
CA VAL A 43 8.39 6.30 -5.88
C VAL A 43 9.58 6.22 -4.94
N GLY A 44 9.36 6.30 -3.62
CA GLY A 44 10.44 6.36 -2.63
C GLY A 44 11.15 7.68 -2.62
N GLU A 45 10.40 8.75 -2.81
CA GLU A 45 10.88 10.11 -2.69
C GLU A 45 10.20 10.83 -1.52
N ALA A 46 10.84 11.82 -0.98
CA ALA A 46 10.20 12.73 -0.03
C ALA A 46 9.35 13.74 -0.80
N VAL A 47 8.15 14.02 -0.30
CA VAL A 47 7.26 15.04 -0.87
C VAL A 47 7.04 16.11 0.19
N VAL A 48 7.45 17.36 -0.11
CA VAL A 48 7.12 18.51 0.72
C VAL A 48 5.89 19.20 0.15
N ILE A 49 4.96 19.57 1.04
CA ILE A 49 3.67 20.16 0.68
C ILE A 49 3.59 21.56 1.27
N ALA A 50 3.25 22.53 0.43
CA ALA A 50 2.95 23.91 0.79
C ALA A 50 1.57 24.32 0.27
N PRO A 51 0.88 25.29 0.91
CA PRO A 51 -0.42 25.79 0.43
C PRO A 51 -0.31 26.61 -0.88
N THR A 52 0.83 27.25 -1.12
CA THR A 52 1.07 28.10 -2.31
C THR A 52 2.48 27.88 -2.86
N GLU A 53 2.73 28.31 -4.11
CA GLU A 53 4.08 28.27 -4.68
C GLU A 53 5.07 29.14 -3.91
N ARG A 54 4.65 30.30 -3.44
CA ARG A 54 5.51 31.17 -2.60
C ARG A 54 5.94 30.46 -1.31
N GLY A 55 5.07 29.63 -0.73
CA GLY A 55 5.35 28.81 0.44
C GLY A 55 6.36 27.70 0.21
N LEU A 56 6.68 27.34 -1.07
CA LEU A 56 7.64 26.29 -1.37
C LEU A 56 9.06 26.63 -0.90
N ILE A 57 9.43 27.91 -0.82
CA ILE A 57 10.74 28.33 -0.29
C ILE A 57 10.88 27.89 1.18
N GLN A 58 9.88 28.21 1.99
CA GLN A 58 9.85 27.81 3.40
C GLN A 58 9.71 26.29 3.56
N ALA A 59 8.95 25.65 2.67
CA ALA A 59 8.75 24.22 2.66
C ALA A 59 10.06 23.44 2.37
N VAL A 60 10.88 23.92 1.44
CA VAL A 60 12.21 23.35 1.17
C VAL A 60 13.14 23.55 2.37
N ALA A 61 13.17 24.73 2.97
CA ALA A 61 13.93 24.97 4.19
C ALA A 61 13.49 24.02 5.32
N PHE A 62 12.17 23.86 5.52
CA PHE A 62 11.63 22.91 6.50
C PHE A 62 12.01 21.46 6.18
N ALA A 63 11.97 21.02 4.90
CA ALA A 63 12.40 19.69 4.53
C ALA A 63 13.88 19.44 4.83
N ARG A 64 14.75 20.44 4.64
CA ARG A 64 16.17 20.35 5.00
C ARG A 64 16.39 20.14 6.49
N THR A 65 15.62 20.78 7.36
CA THR A 65 15.70 20.51 8.82
C THR A 65 15.28 19.07 9.18
N LYS A 66 14.60 18.37 8.28
CA LYS A 66 14.17 16.98 8.44
C LYS A 66 14.98 15.99 7.60
N ALA A 67 16.12 16.41 7.03
CA ALA A 67 16.90 15.61 6.09
C ALA A 67 17.33 14.25 6.69
N VAL A 68 17.79 14.23 7.93
CA VAL A 68 18.17 12.99 8.64
C VAL A 68 16.96 12.06 8.75
N TRP A 69 15.83 12.55 9.26
CA TRP A 69 14.60 11.78 9.38
C TRP A 69 14.11 11.24 8.03
N ILE A 70 14.20 12.06 6.97
CA ILE A 70 13.84 11.66 5.60
C ILE A 70 14.75 10.53 5.14
N GLY A 71 16.08 10.66 5.34
CA GLY A 71 17.07 9.65 5.00
C GLY A 71 16.79 8.31 5.69
N GLU A 72 16.59 8.35 7.01
CA GLU A 72 16.25 7.16 7.80
C GLU A 72 14.96 6.48 7.29
N ARG A 73 13.91 7.25 7.04
CA ARG A 73 12.64 6.72 6.53
C ARG A 73 12.74 6.13 5.13
N LEU A 74 13.57 6.69 4.28
CA LEU A 74 13.85 6.16 2.95
C LEU A 74 14.74 4.91 2.99
N ALA A 75 15.69 4.84 3.94
CA ALA A 75 16.57 3.69 4.14
C ALA A 75 15.81 2.46 4.69
N VAL A 76 14.91 2.68 5.65
CA VAL A 76 14.07 1.61 6.26
C VAL A 76 12.99 1.08 5.31
N ARG A 77 12.86 1.66 4.13
CA ARG A 77 11.84 1.24 3.19
C ARG A 77 11.95 -0.25 2.84
N PRO A 78 10.95 -1.08 3.13
CA PRO A 78 10.89 -2.42 2.57
C PRO A 78 10.85 -2.28 1.04
N ARG A 79 11.94 -2.64 0.37
CA ARG A 79 11.93 -2.75 -1.09
C ARG A 79 10.87 -3.78 -1.43
N SER A 80 9.86 -3.36 -2.22
CA SER A 80 8.91 -4.31 -2.78
C SER A 80 9.73 -5.30 -3.61
N ARG A 81 9.92 -6.51 -3.07
CA ARG A 81 10.57 -7.57 -3.84
C ARG A 81 9.58 -8.04 -4.90
N PRO A 82 9.97 -8.09 -6.17
CA PRO A 82 9.12 -8.69 -7.19
C PRO A 82 8.83 -10.15 -6.79
N LEU A 83 7.68 -10.66 -7.22
CA LEU A 83 7.31 -12.06 -7.02
C LEU A 83 8.09 -12.90 -8.06
N GLU A 84 9.09 -13.64 -7.60
CA GLU A 84 10.02 -14.40 -8.43
C GLU A 84 9.96 -15.89 -8.10
N PRO A 85 10.24 -16.79 -9.08
CA PRO A 85 10.36 -18.21 -8.81
C PRO A 85 11.42 -18.49 -7.74
N GLY A 86 11.19 -19.53 -6.93
CA GLY A 86 12.05 -19.91 -5.81
C GLY A 86 11.79 -19.18 -4.50
N GLN A 87 11.05 -18.07 -4.52
CA GLN A 87 10.67 -17.38 -3.29
C GLN A 87 9.63 -18.16 -2.49
N VAL A 88 9.66 -17.98 -1.18
CA VAL A 88 8.58 -18.37 -0.27
C VAL A 88 7.86 -17.11 0.19
N ILE A 89 6.56 -17.09 -0.02
CA ILE A 89 5.67 -16.02 0.45
C ILE A 89 4.71 -16.56 1.49
N SER A 90 4.08 -15.69 2.27
CA SER A 90 2.97 -16.08 3.12
C SER A 90 1.65 -16.03 2.34
N LEU A 91 0.80 -17.05 2.50
CA LEU A 91 -0.59 -17.04 2.04
C LEU A 91 -1.46 -17.56 3.17
N ARG A 92 -2.38 -16.74 3.66
CA ARG A 92 -3.18 -17.03 4.86
C ARG A 92 -2.34 -17.48 6.06
N GLY A 93 -1.17 -16.84 6.25
CA GLY A 93 -0.24 -17.15 7.33
C GLY A 93 0.59 -18.43 7.12
N ARG A 94 0.42 -19.15 6.03
CA ARG A 94 1.19 -20.35 5.72
C ARG A 94 2.26 -20.06 4.67
N PRO A 95 3.45 -20.66 4.75
CA PRO A 95 4.48 -20.52 3.73
C PRO A 95 4.05 -21.21 2.43
N VAL A 96 4.20 -20.51 1.31
CA VAL A 96 3.87 -21.01 -0.03
C VAL A 96 5.04 -20.70 -0.96
N ARG A 97 5.55 -21.72 -1.64
CA ARG A 97 6.67 -21.61 -2.58
C ARG A 97 6.18 -21.19 -3.97
N LEU A 98 6.91 -20.31 -4.60
CA LEU A 98 6.66 -19.87 -5.96
C LEU A 98 7.48 -20.70 -6.94
N GLU A 99 6.83 -21.35 -7.92
CA GLU A 99 7.47 -22.18 -8.94
C GLU A 99 7.13 -21.70 -10.35
N ALA A 100 8.15 -21.63 -11.20
CA ALA A 100 7.95 -21.43 -12.63
C ALA A 100 7.76 -22.78 -13.35
N VAL A 101 6.88 -22.76 -14.34
CA VAL A 101 6.73 -23.87 -15.29
C VAL A 101 6.88 -23.34 -16.71
N PRO A 102 7.33 -24.17 -17.67
CA PRO A 102 7.42 -23.78 -19.06
C PRO A 102 6.07 -23.31 -19.61
N GLY A 103 6.12 -22.36 -20.55
CA GLY A 103 4.95 -21.88 -21.25
C GLY A 103 4.21 -20.72 -20.56
N ALA A 104 3.03 -20.39 -21.06
CA ALA A 104 2.29 -19.19 -20.71
C ALA A 104 1.10 -19.44 -19.75
N GLY A 105 1.16 -20.48 -18.92
CA GLY A 105 0.09 -20.87 -18.00
C GLY A 105 -0.21 -19.82 -16.90
N ALA A 106 -1.51 -19.68 -16.57
CA ALA A 106 -1.93 -18.84 -15.44
C ALA A 106 -1.44 -19.41 -14.11
N ALA A 107 -1.21 -18.51 -13.13
CA ALA A 107 -0.85 -18.94 -11.79
C ALA A 107 -1.99 -19.71 -11.13
N ARG A 108 -1.65 -20.81 -10.45
CA ARG A 108 -2.57 -21.64 -9.68
C ARG A 108 -1.91 -22.20 -8.43
N LEU A 109 -2.73 -22.40 -7.44
CA LEU A 109 -2.35 -23.04 -6.18
C LEU A 109 -2.41 -24.55 -6.37
N VAL A 110 -1.36 -25.25 -6.01
CA VAL A 110 -1.20 -26.72 -6.15
C VAL A 110 -0.61 -27.30 -4.87
N GLU A 111 -0.46 -28.63 -4.80
CA GLU A 111 0.12 -29.33 -3.66
C GLU A 111 -0.53 -28.92 -2.34
N GLU A 112 -1.86 -29.08 -2.27
CA GLU A 112 -2.67 -28.74 -1.09
C GLU A 112 -2.48 -27.30 -0.59
N GLY A 113 -2.11 -26.40 -1.52
CA GLY A 113 -1.96 -24.97 -1.21
C GLY A 113 -0.58 -24.55 -0.71
N THR A 114 0.44 -25.40 -0.87
CA THR A 114 1.82 -25.10 -0.46
C THR A 114 2.68 -24.55 -1.57
N VAL A 115 2.22 -24.65 -2.83
CA VAL A 115 2.95 -24.18 -4.01
C VAL A 115 2.06 -23.37 -4.92
N ILE A 116 2.57 -22.24 -5.41
CA ILE A 116 2.00 -21.49 -6.53
C ILE A 116 2.82 -21.74 -7.77
N ARG A 117 2.25 -22.41 -8.77
CA ARG A 117 2.87 -22.62 -10.09
C ARG A 117 2.33 -21.63 -11.10
N SER A 118 3.23 -21.04 -11.87
CA SER A 118 2.89 -20.10 -12.94
C SER A 118 3.83 -20.23 -14.11
N GLY A 119 3.30 -20.08 -15.32
CA GLY A 119 4.14 -19.91 -16.50
C GLY A 119 4.65 -18.47 -16.63
N GLY A 120 5.59 -18.25 -17.57
CA GLY A 120 6.20 -16.96 -17.87
C GLY A 120 7.41 -16.62 -17.02
N GLU A 121 8.05 -15.52 -17.38
CA GLU A 121 9.28 -15.04 -16.76
C GLU A 121 9.15 -13.57 -16.36
N GLY A 122 10.03 -13.12 -15.47
CA GLY A 122 10.14 -11.72 -15.05
C GLY A 122 8.80 -11.09 -14.66
N GLU A 123 8.47 -9.95 -15.26
CA GLU A 123 7.23 -9.22 -14.93
C GLU A 123 5.95 -9.98 -15.30
N ALA A 124 5.99 -10.81 -16.35
CA ALA A 124 4.83 -11.60 -16.76
C ALA A 124 4.50 -12.65 -15.71
N TYR A 125 5.52 -13.32 -15.15
CA TYR A 125 5.38 -14.24 -14.03
C TYR A 125 4.81 -13.53 -12.79
N ALA A 126 5.47 -12.46 -12.36
CA ALA A 126 5.08 -11.67 -11.18
C ALA A 126 3.62 -11.22 -11.26
N ARG A 127 3.21 -10.70 -12.42
CA ARG A 127 1.82 -10.26 -12.67
C ARG A 127 0.80 -11.41 -12.57
N ARG A 128 1.14 -12.61 -13.04
CA ARG A 128 0.26 -13.78 -12.94
C ARG A 128 0.08 -14.24 -11.51
N VAL A 129 1.18 -14.31 -10.75
CA VAL A 129 1.13 -14.64 -9.32
C VAL A 129 0.33 -13.57 -8.55
N GLU A 130 0.56 -12.29 -8.81
CA GLU A 130 -0.20 -11.20 -8.19
C GLU A 130 -1.70 -11.28 -8.49
N ASN A 131 -2.06 -11.62 -9.73
CA ASN A 131 -3.46 -11.81 -10.11
C ASN A 131 -4.12 -13.00 -9.39
N LEU A 132 -3.38 -14.09 -9.15
CA LEU A 132 -3.84 -15.17 -8.29
C LEU A 132 -4.09 -14.67 -6.88
N LEU A 133 -3.12 -14.00 -6.26
CA LEU A 133 -3.25 -13.47 -4.89
C LEU A 133 -4.42 -12.48 -4.76
N LYS A 134 -4.66 -11.65 -5.77
CA LYS A 134 -5.83 -10.75 -5.83
C LYS A 134 -7.15 -11.51 -5.89
N ARG A 135 -7.22 -12.63 -6.62
CA ARG A 135 -8.43 -13.47 -6.65
C ARG A 135 -8.68 -14.13 -5.30
N GLU A 136 -7.63 -14.70 -4.70
CA GLU A 136 -7.71 -15.31 -3.36
C GLU A 136 -8.14 -14.28 -2.30
N ALA A 137 -7.55 -13.07 -2.36
CA ALA A 137 -7.93 -11.98 -1.48
C ALA A 137 -9.40 -11.59 -1.65
N ARG A 138 -9.86 -11.46 -2.90
CA ARG A 138 -11.26 -11.11 -3.19
C ARG A 138 -12.22 -12.15 -2.64
N GLN A 139 -11.97 -13.42 -2.92
CA GLN A 139 -12.83 -14.51 -2.44
C GLN A 139 -12.93 -14.52 -0.92
N THR A 140 -11.79 -14.54 -0.22
CA THR A 140 -11.73 -14.61 1.24
C THR A 140 -12.37 -13.37 1.89
N LEU A 141 -12.03 -12.17 1.41
CA LEU A 141 -12.52 -10.93 2.01
C LEU A 141 -14.02 -10.69 1.75
N VAL A 142 -14.53 -11.09 0.59
CA VAL A 142 -16.00 -11.06 0.34
C VAL A 142 -16.71 -12.01 1.28
N GLU A 143 -16.21 -13.25 1.43
CA GLU A 143 -16.80 -14.24 2.33
C GLU A 143 -16.81 -13.76 3.79
N ARG A 144 -15.68 -13.22 4.29
CA ARG A 144 -15.61 -12.71 5.67
C ARG A 144 -16.48 -11.46 5.86
N THR A 145 -16.50 -10.54 4.89
CA THR A 145 -17.38 -9.38 4.92
C THR A 145 -18.85 -9.78 4.97
N ASP A 146 -19.28 -10.70 4.09
CA ASP A 146 -20.65 -11.18 4.08
C ASP A 146 -21.04 -11.90 5.38
N HIS A 147 -20.09 -12.62 6.02
CA HIS A 147 -20.31 -13.23 7.34
C HIS A 147 -20.61 -12.17 8.40
N HIS A 148 -19.75 -11.14 8.54
CA HIS A 148 -19.94 -10.09 9.55
C HIS A 148 -21.14 -9.19 9.25
N LEU A 149 -21.48 -8.94 7.97
CA LEU A 149 -22.70 -8.23 7.60
C LEU A 149 -23.94 -8.96 8.09
N ARG A 150 -24.00 -10.30 7.93
CA ARG A 150 -25.13 -11.10 8.45
C ARG A 150 -25.21 -11.04 9.96
N THR A 151 -24.08 -11.15 10.67
CA THR A 151 -24.03 -11.06 12.13
C THR A 151 -24.58 -9.74 12.65
N LEU A 152 -24.31 -8.64 11.95
CA LEU A 152 -24.76 -7.29 12.31
C LEU A 152 -26.11 -6.90 11.66
N GLY A 153 -26.81 -7.82 11.00
CA GLY A 153 -28.07 -7.51 10.32
C GLY A 153 -27.94 -6.44 9.21
N GLN A 154 -26.74 -6.25 8.67
CA GLN A 154 -26.46 -5.23 7.68
C GLN A 154 -26.74 -5.72 6.26
N ARG A 155 -27.20 -4.80 5.39
CA ARG A 155 -27.36 -5.07 3.95
C ARG A 155 -25.99 -5.25 3.30
N ARG A 156 -25.96 -5.94 2.17
CA ARG A 156 -24.75 -6.12 1.34
C ARG A 156 -24.07 -4.79 1.02
N VAL A 157 -22.75 -4.85 0.90
CA VAL A 157 -21.88 -3.74 0.47
C VAL A 157 -21.09 -4.16 -0.76
N GLN A 158 -20.60 -3.17 -1.50
CA GLN A 158 -19.67 -3.43 -2.59
C GLN A 158 -18.26 -3.60 -2.03
N VAL A 159 -17.67 -4.80 -2.21
CA VAL A 159 -16.29 -5.07 -1.83
C VAL A 159 -15.37 -4.89 -3.04
N SER A 160 -14.32 -4.12 -2.88
CA SER A 160 -13.28 -3.92 -3.88
C SER A 160 -11.89 -4.25 -3.34
N ILE A 161 -11.04 -4.80 -4.20
CA ILE A 161 -9.66 -5.12 -3.90
C ILE A 161 -8.75 -4.14 -4.64
N ALA A 162 -7.80 -3.56 -3.93
CA ALA A 162 -6.89 -2.56 -4.47
C ALA A 162 -5.43 -2.82 -4.05
N ASP A 163 -4.51 -2.16 -4.68
CA ASP A 163 -3.11 -2.12 -4.29
C ASP A 163 -2.83 -0.90 -3.41
N THR A 164 -3.45 -0.88 -2.22
CA THR A 164 -3.23 0.16 -1.23
C THR A 164 -2.00 -0.16 -0.39
N ARG A 165 -1.14 0.85 -0.20
CA ARG A 165 0.11 0.69 0.59
C ARG A 165 0.04 1.37 1.95
N SER A 166 -0.93 2.27 2.15
CA SER A 166 -1.08 3.07 3.38
C SER A 166 -2.18 2.57 4.31
N ARG A 167 -3.09 1.74 3.82
CA ARG A 167 -4.21 1.21 4.60
C ARG A 167 -4.49 -0.23 4.18
N TRP A 168 -4.82 -1.08 5.14
CA TRP A 168 -5.22 -2.46 4.89
C TRP A 168 -6.66 -2.57 4.44
N GLY A 169 -7.52 -1.71 4.98
CA GLY A 169 -8.92 -1.57 4.62
C GLY A 169 -9.40 -0.12 4.67
N SER A 170 -10.57 0.14 4.14
CA SER A 170 -11.32 1.39 4.31
C SER A 170 -12.79 1.18 4.00
N CYS A 171 -13.66 1.68 4.85
CA CYS A 171 -15.10 1.69 4.67
C CYS A 171 -15.59 3.09 4.28
N SER A 172 -16.56 3.15 3.39
CA SER A 172 -17.37 4.34 3.11
C SER A 172 -18.83 4.01 3.40
N PRO A 173 -19.35 4.33 4.58
CA PRO A 173 -20.74 4.02 4.97
C PRO A 173 -21.76 4.63 4.02
N HIS A 174 -21.55 5.87 3.63
CA HIS A 174 -22.44 6.59 2.71
C HIS A 174 -22.60 5.88 1.36
N ASN A 175 -21.48 5.43 0.77
CA ASN A 175 -21.48 4.75 -0.53
C ASN A 175 -21.69 3.23 -0.39
N ARG A 176 -21.78 2.71 0.82
CA ARG A 176 -21.85 1.29 1.14
C ARG A 176 -20.78 0.48 0.40
N THR A 177 -19.53 0.96 0.48
CA THR A 177 -18.38 0.32 -0.16
C THR A 177 -17.28 0.05 0.86
N ILE A 178 -16.66 -1.13 0.77
CA ILE A 178 -15.47 -1.49 1.51
C ILE A 178 -14.35 -1.80 0.52
N ARG A 179 -13.17 -1.24 0.75
CA ARG A 179 -11.99 -1.48 -0.07
C ARG A 179 -10.90 -2.10 0.80
N TYR A 180 -10.31 -3.19 0.32
CA TYR A 180 -9.20 -3.87 0.99
C TYR A 180 -7.94 -3.88 0.14
N SER A 181 -6.78 -3.90 0.78
CA SER A 181 -5.53 -4.24 0.14
C SER A 181 -5.48 -5.75 -0.17
N TRP A 182 -5.09 -6.11 -1.39
CA TRP A 182 -4.91 -7.53 -1.72
C TRP A 182 -3.85 -8.23 -0.86
N ARG A 183 -2.88 -7.46 -0.32
CA ARG A 183 -1.81 -8.00 0.53
C ARG A 183 -2.30 -8.57 1.86
N VAL A 184 -3.51 -8.24 2.25
CA VAL A 184 -4.15 -8.79 3.46
C VAL A 184 -4.23 -10.32 3.41
N ILE A 185 -4.33 -10.92 2.21
CA ILE A 185 -4.35 -12.38 2.06
C ILE A 185 -3.07 -13.08 2.54
N MET A 186 -1.98 -12.34 2.69
CA MET A 186 -0.72 -12.86 3.24
C MET A 186 -0.77 -13.02 4.77
N ALA A 187 -1.68 -12.32 5.45
CA ALA A 187 -1.84 -12.39 6.90
C ALA A 187 -2.52 -13.69 7.35
N PRO A 188 -2.35 -14.09 8.61
CA PRO A 188 -3.08 -15.22 9.20
C PRO A 188 -4.60 -15.02 9.18
N PRO A 189 -5.41 -16.09 9.10
CA PRO A 189 -6.87 -16.01 9.03
C PRO A 189 -7.52 -15.15 10.12
N PRO A 190 -7.11 -15.19 11.40
CA PRO A 190 -7.69 -14.33 12.42
C PRO A 190 -7.48 -12.83 12.14
N VAL A 191 -6.35 -12.45 11.53
CA VAL A 191 -6.07 -11.04 11.16
C VAL A 191 -6.95 -10.61 10.00
N ILE A 192 -7.14 -11.48 9.01
CA ILE A 192 -8.03 -11.24 7.87
C ILE A 192 -9.47 -11.07 8.35
N ASP A 193 -9.92 -11.95 9.24
CA ASP A 193 -11.25 -11.92 9.81
C ASP A 193 -11.49 -10.66 10.66
N TYR A 194 -10.54 -10.32 11.53
CA TYR A 194 -10.57 -9.09 12.32
C TYR A 194 -10.69 -7.84 11.43
N LEU A 195 -9.89 -7.75 10.37
CA LEU A 195 -9.97 -6.62 9.45
C LEU A 195 -11.34 -6.52 8.78
N ALA A 196 -11.92 -7.65 8.35
CA ALA A 196 -13.25 -7.67 7.75
C ALA A 196 -14.32 -7.22 8.75
N ALA A 197 -14.27 -7.70 10.00
CA ALA A 197 -15.14 -7.27 11.09
C ALA A 197 -15.02 -5.76 11.35
N HIS A 198 -13.79 -5.24 11.41
CA HIS A 198 -13.48 -3.84 11.65
C HIS A 198 -14.09 -2.93 10.58
N GLU A 199 -13.88 -3.25 9.29
CA GLU A 199 -14.45 -2.45 8.20
C GLU A 199 -15.99 -2.53 8.14
N VAL A 200 -16.57 -3.68 8.49
CA VAL A 200 -18.03 -3.83 8.59
C VAL A 200 -18.58 -3.03 9.76
N ALA A 201 -17.90 -2.98 10.91
CA ALA A 201 -18.31 -2.18 12.06
C ALA A 201 -18.42 -0.67 11.72
N HIS A 202 -17.60 -0.16 10.83
CA HIS A 202 -17.68 1.22 10.34
C HIS A 202 -18.97 1.55 9.57
N LEU A 203 -19.76 0.57 9.14
CA LEU A 203 -21.09 0.84 8.58
C LEU A 203 -22.10 1.30 9.64
N VAL A 204 -21.85 0.96 10.90
CA VAL A 204 -22.69 1.31 12.05
C VAL A 204 -22.05 2.45 12.85
N HIS A 205 -20.73 2.39 13.05
CA HIS A 205 -19.96 3.39 13.79
C HIS A 205 -18.85 3.93 12.89
N ALA A 206 -19.05 5.14 12.38
CA ALA A 206 -18.15 5.73 11.36
C ALA A 206 -16.80 6.21 11.91
N ASP A 207 -16.66 6.28 13.22
CA ASP A 207 -15.46 6.76 13.90
C ASP A 207 -14.90 5.73 14.90
N HIS A 208 -13.75 6.05 15.51
CA HIS A 208 -13.10 5.24 16.53
C HIS A 208 -13.31 5.82 17.94
N SER A 209 -14.39 6.59 18.16
CA SER A 209 -14.74 7.09 19.49
C SER A 209 -15.14 5.93 20.42
N PRO A 210 -14.86 6.04 21.73
CA PRO A 210 -15.42 5.10 22.70
C PRO A 210 -16.95 5.16 22.63
N ALA A 211 -17.58 3.99 22.58
CA ALA A 211 -19.03 3.87 22.65
C ALA A 211 -19.51 4.10 24.08
#